data_e9b42f97642dd8c050d6726f3d0bf3a2
#
_entry.id   e9b42f97642dd8c050d6726f3d0bf3a2
#
_cell.length_a   1.000
_cell.length_b   1.000
_cell.length_c   1.000
_cell.angle_alpha   90.00
_cell.angle_beta   90.00
_cell.angle_gamma   90.00
#
_symmetry.space_group_name_H-M   'P 1'
#
loop_
_entity.id
_entity.type
_entity.pdbx_description
1 polymer ?
#
loop_
_entity_poly.entity_id
_entity_poly.type
_entity_poly.pdbx_seq_one_letter_code
_entity_poly.pdbx_strand_id
1 'polypeptide(L)'
;MNYSNDPTLERMIRLRKIRQMKKLRRRRRIVICILILLIIIMIASIGVLGKKLLNADTAYTVSTVDDEPKETDKGKKENIKEQASKEKEIKKEDKTKGKKKSEKSDEKESKGALISADYSSHYCYEADKQERYQSYHSSKPHLSVDEVVWQVNANLDKPFYGYDIPAGDINDPLVIVNKYYKVSSSQRPNLTTADGYQMTPATAEAYKRMKSDAAQNGLSIMAASTYRSVEYQKNLYNSYLNSDPREVVDTYSARAGYSEHHTGMAIDFIGSFGSLNDFEFTKEYPWVRDNCHKYGFIIRYTTENQWITGYKNEPWHLRYIGVEAATDMTQRGISSFEEYRVKFIDHRP
;
A
#
# COMPACT_ATOMS: atom_id res chain seq x y z
N MET A 1 -21.26 -22.85 -17.24
CA MET A 1 -20.63 -22.17 -18.40
C MET A 1 -19.60 -21.20 -17.85
N ASN A 2 -18.31 -21.52 -17.97
CA ASN A 2 -17.21 -20.72 -17.42
C ASN A 2 -16.96 -19.50 -18.31
N TYR A 3 -17.28 -18.30 -17.82
CA TYR A 3 -17.01 -17.00 -18.50
C TYR A 3 -15.62 -16.43 -18.20
N SER A 4 -14.67 -17.23 -17.68
CA SER A 4 -13.38 -16.72 -17.20
C SER A 4 -12.25 -16.66 -18.23
N ASN A 5 -12.43 -17.17 -19.46
CA ASN A 5 -11.35 -17.25 -20.46
C ASN A 5 -11.78 -16.72 -21.85
N ASP A 6 -12.44 -15.57 -21.90
CA ASP A 6 -12.67 -14.91 -23.21
C ASP A 6 -11.50 -13.97 -23.52
N PRO A 7 -10.62 -14.35 -24.48
CA PRO A 7 -9.46 -13.51 -24.86
C PRO A 7 -9.88 -12.13 -25.37
N THR A 8 -11.12 -11.99 -25.85
CA THR A 8 -11.66 -10.71 -26.36
C THR A 8 -12.01 -9.78 -25.21
N LEU A 9 -12.52 -10.32 -24.09
CA LEU A 9 -12.83 -9.55 -22.89
C LEU A 9 -11.54 -9.04 -22.21
N GLU A 10 -10.53 -9.89 -22.06
CA GLU A 10 -9.21 -9.49 -21.54
C GLU A 10 -8.56 -8.40 -22.42
N ARG A 11 -8.63 -8.56 -23.75
CA ARG A 11 -8.12 -7.56 -24.69
C ARG A 11 -8.87 -6.24 -24.54
N MET A 12 -10.19 -6.25 -24.35
CA MET A 12 -10.98 -5.02 -24.15
C MET A 12 -10.65 -4.35 -22.81
N ILE A 13 -10.48 -5.10 -21.74
CA ILE A 13 -10.07 -4.58 -20.42
C ILE A 13 -8.68 -3.94 -20.52
N ARG A 14 -7.73 -4.61 -21.16
CA ARG A 14 -6.37 -4.09 -21.41
C ARG A 14 -6.41 -2.80 -22.24
N LEU A 15 -7.21 -2.74 -23.31
CA LEU A 15 -7.36 -1.54 -24.12
C LEU A 15 -8.02 -0.37 -23.38
N ARG A 16 -8.99 -0.64 -22.50
CA ARG A 16 -9.59 0.39 -21.61
C ARG A 16 -8.58 0.93 -20.62
N LYS A 17 -7.77 0.08 -19.95
CA LYS A 17 -6.67 0.50 -19.06
C LYS A 17 -5.67 1.39 -19.82
N ILE A 18 -5.22 0.97 -21.00
CA ILE A 18 -4.27 1.75 -21.83
C ILE A 18 -4.85 3.13 -22.19
N ARG A 19 -6.14 3.21 -22.55
CA ARG A 19 -6.80 4.50 -22.88
C ARG A 19 -6.89 5.40 -21.64
N GLN A 20 -7.19 4.86 -20.47
CA GLN A 20 -7.23 5.62 -19.22
C GLN A 20 -5.84 6.15 -18.84
N MET A 21 -4.79 5.32 -18.95
CA MET A 21 -3.42 5.74 -18.70
C MET A 21 -2.93 6.81 -19.67
N LYS A 22 -3.24 6.70 -20.97
CA LYS A 22 -2.95 7.75 -21.96
C LYS A 22 -3.64 9.08 -21.60
N LYS A 23 -4.90 9.03 -21.14
CA LYS A 23 -5.65 10.21 -20.69
C LYS A 23 -5.03 10.85 -19.44
N LEU A 24 -4.58 10.02 -18.48
CA LEU A 24 -3.90 10.48 -17.25
C LEU A 24 -2.54 11.12 -17.57
N ARG A 25 -1.73 10.50 -18.43
CA ARG A 25 -0.44 11.05 -18.89
C ARG A 25 -0.62 12.39 -19.62
N ARG A 26 -1.66 12.50 -20.45
CA ARG A 26 -1.98 13.77 -21.11
C ARG A 26 -2.35 14.86 -20.11
N ARG A 27 -3.15 14.55 -19.10
CA ARG A 27 -3.49 15.49 -18.01
C ARG A 27 -2.27 15.92 -17.22
N ARG A 28 -1.38 14.98 -16.81
CA ARG A 28 -0.11 15.31 -16.11
C ARG A 28 0.77 16.22 -16.96
N ARG A 29 0.92 15.97 -18.28
CA ARG A 29 1.70 16.84 -19.17
C ARG A 29 1.10 18.25 -19.23
N ILE A 30 -0.22 18.38 -19.31
CA ILE A 30 -0.90 19.68 -19.32
C ILE A 30 -0.62 20.43 -18.02
N VAL A 31 -0.72 19.77 -16.86
CA VAL A 31 -0.43 20.39 -15.55
C VAL A 31 1.04 20.85 -15.48
N ILE A 32 1.98 20.04 -15.93
CA ILE A 32 3.40 20.41 -15.98
C ILE A 32 3.62 21.63 -16.90
N CYS A 33 3.01 21.65 -18.09
CA CYS A 33 3.11 22.82 -18.98
C CYS A 33 2.53 24.08 -18.37
N ILE A 34 1.41 23.98 -17.63
CA ILE A 34 0.81 25.13 -16.91
C ILE A 34 1.76 25.62 -15.82
N LEU A 35 2.35 24.73 -15.04
CA LEU A 35 3.31 25.09 -13.98
C LEU A 35 4.55 25.80 -14.57
N ILE A 36 5.09 25.27 -15.68
CA ILE A 36 6.22 25.90 -16.38
C ILE A 36 5.83 27.30 -16.87
N LEU A 37 4.64 27.46 -17.44
CA LEU A 37 4.13 28.75 -17.90
C LEU A 37 4.01 29.76 -16.76
N LEU A 38 3.48 29.32 -15.60
CA LEU A 38 3.37 30.16 -14.42
C LEU A 38 4.74 30.61 -13.88
N ILE A 39 5.74 29.72 -13.90
CA ILE A 39 7.13 30.06 -13.53
C ILE A 39 7.70 31.10 -14.50
N ILE A 40 7.50 30.96 -15.79
CA ILE A 40 7.97 31.94 -16.80
C ILE A 40 7.32 33.30 -16.57
N ILE A 41 6.00 33.34 -16.31
CA ILE A 41 5.27 34.59 -16.00
C ILE A 41 5.83 35.24 -14.72
N MET A 42 6.11 34.44 -13.69
CA MET A 42 6.69 34.94 -12.43
C MET A 42 8.07 35.56 -12.67
N ILE A 43 8.94 34.89 -13.42
CA ILE A 43 10.27 35.41 -13.77
C ILE A 43 10.17 36.70 -14.60
N ALA A 44 9.27 36.76 -15.56
CA ALA A 44 9.03 37.95 -16.35
C ALA A 44 8.54 39.14 -15.49
N SER A 45 7.66 38.85 -14.52
CA SER A 45 7.14 39.85 -13.57
C SER A 45 8.24 40.42 -12.67
N ILE A 46 9.16 39.60 -12.20
CA ILE A 46 10.34 40.01 -11.41
C ILE A 46 11.26 40.89 -12.28
N GLY A 47 11.47 40.52 -13.54
CA GLY A 47 12.28 41.31 -14.48
C GLY A 47 11.70 42.71 -14.77
N VAL A 48 10.37 42.84 -14.87
CA VAL A 48 9.68 44.13 -15.05
C VAL A 48 9.75 44.96 -13.77
N LEU A 49 9.60 44.32 -12.61
CA LEU A 49 9.71 45.01 -11.31
C LEU A 49 11.14 45.52 -11.05
N GLY A 50 12.17 44.73 -11.40
CA GLY A 50 13.57 45.10 -11.31
C GLY A 50 13.92 46.27 -12.24
N LYS A 51 13.39 46.34 -13.46
CA LYS A 51 13.55 47.48 -14.36
C LYS A 51 12.86 48.76 -13.86
N LYS A 52 11.69 48.64 -13.20
CA LYS A 52 11.00 49.77 -12.57
C LYS A 52 11.80 50.33 -11.37
N LEU A 53 12.42 49.47 -10.57
CA LEU A 53 13.27 49.89 -9.45
C LEU A 53 14.57 50.59 -9.94
N LEU A 54 15.24 50.04 -10.95
CA LEU A 54 16.43 50.68 -11.55
C LEU A 54 16.15 52.03 -12.21
N ASN A 55 14.96 52.25 -12.76
CA ASN A 55 14.55 53.54 -13.34
C ASN A 55 14.06 54.54 -12.28
N ALA A 56 13.78 54.11 -11.05
CA ALA A 56 13.41 54.98 -9.93
C ALA A 56 14.65 55.64 -9.28
N ASP A 57 15.80 54.95 -9.29
CA ASP A 57 17.05 55.48 -8.70
C ASP A 57 17.77 56.55 -9.55
N THR A 58 17.34 56.74 -10.81
CA THR A 58 17.92 57.79 -11.68
C THR A 58 17.25 59.16 -11.57
N ALA A 59 16.22 59.31 -10.71
CA ALA A 59 15.48 60.59 -10.55
C ALA A 59 15.82 61.35 -9.27
N TYR A 60 16.83 60.98 -8.50
CA TYR A 60 17.23 61.68 -7.28
C TYR A 60 18.71 62.04 -7.35
N THR A 61 19.02 63.17 -7.99
CA THR A 61 20.28 63.87 -7.78
C THR A 61 20.00 65.32 -7.45
N VAL A 62 20.62 65.73 -6.34
CA VAL A 62 21.03 67.05 -5.93
C VAL A 62 19.99 67.93 -5.22
N SER A 63 20.06 67.99 -3.93
CA SER A 63 20.23 69.21 -3.20
C SER A 63 20.86 68.96 -1.81
N THR A 64 22.08 69.39 -1.65
CA THR A 64 22.83 69.55 -0.40
C THR A 64 22.19 70.60 0.48
N VAL A 65 22.13 70.36 1.79
CA VAL A 65 22.58 71.35 2.83
C VAL A 65 22.42 70.69 4.22
N ASP A 66 23.47 70.91 5.02
CA ASP A 66 23.78 70.48 6.38
C ASP A 66 22.66 70.61 7.43
N ASP A 67 22.68 69.70 8.42
CA ASP A 67 22.86 69.95 9.84
C ASP A 67 22.58 68.69 10.70
N GLU A 68 23.52 68.32 11.55
CA GLU A 68 23.45 67.39 12.68
C GLU A 68 22.92 68.10 13.93
N PRO A 69 22.83 67.43 15.10
CA PRO A 69 22.02 66.30 15.53
C PRO A 69 21.10 66.60 16.72
N LYS A 70 20.26 65.68 17.18
CA LYS A 70 19.99 65.39 18.60
C LYS A 70 19.09 64.21 18.87
N GLU A 71 19.55 63.39 19.83
CA GLU A 71 18.91 62.32 20.59
C GLU A 71 17.50 62.62 21.10
N THR A 72 16.71 61.57 21.27
CA THR A 72 16.10 60.96 22.49
C THR A 72 14.97 59.97 22.11
N ASP A 73 15.17 58.74 22.44
CA ASP A 73 14.68 57.92 23.57
C ASP A 73 13.15 57.78 23.74
N LYS A 74 12.78 56.53 23.97
CA LYS A 74 11.57 55.99 24.63
C LYS A 74 10.29 55.75 23.79
N GLY A 75 10.03 54.53 23.48
CA GLY A 75 9.18 53.69 24.35
C GLY A 75 7.77 53.49 23.82
N LYS A 76 7.39 52.33 23.55
CA LYS A 76 6.29 51.59 24.20
C LYS A 76 5.78 50.39 23.38
N LYS A 77 5.78 49.30 24.09
CA LYS A 77 4.98 48.10 23.86
C LYS A 77 3.47 48.40 23.90
N GLU A 78 2.73 47.43 23.42
CA GLU A 78 1.25 47.18 23.48
C GLU A 78 0.59 47.39 22.12
N ASN A 79 -0.17 46.47 21.51
CA ASN A 79 -1.08 45.47 22.05
C ASN A 79 -1.38 44.39 20.99
N ILE A 80 -1.18 43.15 21.36
CA ILE A 80 -1.84 42.03 20.74
C ILE A 80 -2.93 41.60 21.71
N LYS A 81 -4.19 41.84 21.38
CA LYS A 81 -5.40 41.15 21.85
C LYS A 81 -6.61 41.80 21.21
N GLU A 82 -7.24 41.09 20.34
CA GLU A 82 -8.71 41.05 20.22
C GLU A 82 -9.11 40.50 18.84
N GLN A 83 -9.42 39.21 18.81
CA GLN A 83 -10.47 38.64 17.97
C GLN A 83 -10.60 37.13 18.27
N ALA A 84 -11.19 36.88 19.42
CA ALA A 84 -11.77 35.59 19.74
C ALA A 84 -13.07 35.86 20.49
N SER A 85 -14.16 35.96 19.77
CA SER A 85 -15.52 35.75 20.29
C SER A 85 -16.56 36.17 19.24
N LYS A 86 -17.11 35.22 18.53
CA LYS A 86 -18.47 35.22 17.98
C LYS A 86 -18.71 33.93 17.21
N GLU A 87 -19.11 32.91 17.93
CA GLU A 87 -19.94 31.82 17.42
C GLU A 87 -20.45 31.01 18.61
N LYS A 88 -21.48 31.52 19.24
CA LYS A 88 -22.44 30.76 20.05
C LYS A 88 -23.77 31.45 19.88
N GLU A 89 -24.70 30.71 19.38
CA GLU A 89 -26.14 30.79 19.48
C GLU A 89 -26.80 30.54 18.12
N ILE A 90 -27.28 29.33 17.93
CA ILE A 90 -28.63 29.01 17.49
C ILE A 90 -28.89 27.55 17.92
N LYS A 91 -29.57 27.42 19.07
CA LYS A 91 -30.30 26.23 19.47
C LYS A 91 -31.74 26.64 19.73
N LYS A 92 -32.63 25.76 19.28
CA LYS A 92 -34.09 25.60 19.59
C LYS A 92 -34.96 26.10 18.45
N GLU A 93 -35.76 25.21 18.03
CA GLU A 93 -37.03 24.60 18.24
C GLU A 93 -37.58 24.09 16.91
N ASP A 94 -37.96 22.83 16.77
CA ASP A 94 -39.38 22.54 16.64
C ASP A 94 -39.65 21.04 16.89
N LYS A 95 -40.59 20.80 17.84
CA LYS A 95 -41.18 19.51 18.12
C LYS A 95 -42.56 19.48 17.49
N THR A 96 -42.80 18.60 16.54
CA THR A 96 -44.17 18.15 16.29
C THR A 96 -44.26 16.64 16.05
N LYS A 97 -45.19 16.09 16.80
CA LYS A 97 -45.59 14.70 16.94
C LYS A 97 -46.01 14.04 15.63
N GLY A 98 -45.53 12.83 15.40
CA GLY A 98 -46.12 11.88 14.47
C GLY A 98 -46.01 10.47 15.02
N LYS A 99 -47.02 10.04 15.80
CA LYS A 99 -47.25 8.64 16.19
C LYS A 99 -47.47 7.82 14.92
N LYS A 100 -46.58 6.85 14.62
CA LYS A 100 -46.92 5.70 13.78
C LYS A 100 -46.52 4.43 14.50
N LYS A 101 -47.54 3.61 14.66
CA LYS A 101 -47.64 2.28 15.22
C LYS A 101 -46.48 1.38 14.81
N SER A 102 -45.77 0.80 15.78
CA SER A 102 -44.81 -0.27 15.59
C SER A 102 -45.55 -1.55 15.26
N GLU A 103 -45.47 -2.00 14.04
CA GLU A 103 -45.64 -3.41 13.71
C GLU A 103 -44.35 -4.12 13.99
N LYS A 104 -44.37 -4.97 14.99
CA LYS A 104 -43.35 -5.92 15.36
C LYS A 104 -43.34 -7.00 14.27
N SER A 105 -42.46 -6.89 13.28
CA SER A 105 -42.11 -8.04 12.48
C SER A 105 -41.11 -8.85 13.30
N ASP A 106 -41.53 -10.02 13.73
CA ASP A 106 -40.69 -11.07 14.26
C ASP A 106 -39.70 -11.48 13.14
N GLU A 107 -38.50 -10.88 13.11
CA GLU A 107 -37.36 -11.45 12.44
C GLU A 107 -36.98 -12.72 13.20
N LYS A 108 -37.59 -13.83 12.77
CA LYS A 108 -37.07 -15.14 13.03
C LYS A 108 -35.71 -15.22 12.37
N GLU A 109 -34.63 -15.02 13.14
CA GLU A 109 -33.28 -15.46 12.76
C GLU A 109 -33.41 -16.93 12.32
N SER A 110 -33.41 -17.15 11.03
CA SER A 110 -33.17 -18.48 10.48
C SER A 110 -31.71 -18.81 10.81
N LYS A 111 -31.48 -19.50 11.92
CA LYS A 111 -30.26 -20.24 12.13
C LYS A 111 -30.16 -21.19 10.95
N GLY A 112 -29.37 -20.81 9.93
CA GLY A 112 -29.08 -21.67 8.79
C GLY A 112 -28.63 -23.01 9.33
N ALA A 113 -29.18 -24.11 8.82
CA ALA A 113 -28.75 -25.43 9.19
C ALA A 113 -27.24 -25.52 8.96
N LEU A 114 -26.48 -25.84 10.02
CA LEU A 114 -25.05 -26.05 9.92
C LEU A 114 -24.78 -27.14 8.88
N ILE A 115 -23.93 -26.88 7.90
CA ILE A 115 -23.51 -27.88 6.91
C ILE A 115 -22.78 -28.98 7.66
N SER A 116 -23.29 -30.21 7.60
CA SER A 116 -22.64 -31.39 8.14
C SER A 116 -21.64 -31.93 7.13
N ALA A 117 -20.46 -31.29 7.06
CA ALA A 117 -19.33 -31.77 6.30
C ALA A 117 -18.29 -32.40 7.23
N ASP A 118 -17.66 -33.48 6.78
CA ASP A 118 -16.53 -34.07 7.48
C ASP A 118 -15.22 -33.36 7.08
N TYR A 119 -14.68 -32.54 7.96
CA TYR A 119 -13.40 -31.88 7.78
C TYR A 119 -12.23 -32.72 8.33
N SER A 120 -12.50 -33.70 9.21
CA SER A 120 -11.49 -34.45 9.98
C SER A 120 -10.60 -35.33 9.11
N SER A 121 -11.09 -35.72 7.92
CA SER A 121 -10.31 -36.44 6.94
C SER A 121 -9.36 -35.61 6.10
N HIS A 122 -9.43 -34.27 6.23
CA HIS A 122 -8.57 -33.37 5.45
C HIS A 122 -7.19 -33.23 6.10
N TYR A 123 -6.12 -33.34 5.32
CA TYR A 123 -4.73 -33.35 5.82
C TYR A 123 -4.31 -32.04 6.54
N CYS A 124 -4.96 -30.90 6.26
CA CYS A 124 -4.75 -29.64 6.98
C CYS A 124 -5.76 -29.42 8.12
N TYR A 125 -6.50 -30.45 8.54
CA TYR A 125 -7.49 -30.29 9.59
C TYR A 125 -6.84 -30.02 10.96
N GLU A 126 -7.38 -29.00 11.65
CA GLU A 126 -7.03 -28.63 13.02
C GLU A 126 -8.27 -28.75 13.92
N ALA A 127 -8.25 -29.67 14.88
CA ALA A 127 -9.43 -30.01 15.68
C ALA A 127 -9.99 -28.82 16.49
N ASP A 128 -9.14 -27.92 16.92
CA ASP A 128 -9.52 -26.68 17.65
C ASP A 128 -10.26 -25.67 16.77
N LYS A 129 -10.23 -25.84 15.44
CA LYS A 129 -10.91 -24.97 14.46
C LYS A 129 -12.22 -25.55 13.92
N GLN A 130 -12.68 -26.69 14.43
CA GLN A 130 -13.87 -27.38 13.93
C GLN A 130 -15.12 -26.46 13.82
N GLU A 131 -15.41 -25.69 14.86
CA GLU A 131 -16.54 -24.76 14.86
C GLU A 131 -16.37 -23.61 13.85
N ARG A 132 -15.15 -23.18 13.62
CA ARG A 132 -14.83 -22.15 12.62
C ARG A 132 -15.07 -22.69 11.20
N TYR A 133 -14.67 -23.91 10.91
CA TYR A 133 -14.94 -24.55 9.61
C TYR A 133 -16.44 -24.63 9.35
N GLN A 134 -17.23 -25.12 10.30
CA GLN A 134 -18.67 -25.23 10.18
C GLN A 134 -19.35 -23.88 9.97
N SER A 135 -18.99 -22.89 10.77
CA SER A 135 -19.53 -21.52 10.66
C SER A 135 -19.20 -20.88 9.33
N TYR A 136 -17.93 -20.97 8.92
CA TYR A 136 -17.46 -20.39 7.66
C TYR A 136 -18.12 -21.06 6.45
N HIS A 137 -18.18 -22.41 6.43
CA HIS A 137 -18.84 -23.16 5.38
C HIS A 137 -20.35 -22.85 5.30
N SER A 138 -21.02 -22.71 6.44
CA SER A 138 -22.44 -22.34 6.48
C SER A 138 -22.69 -20.95 5.89
N SER A 139 -21.74 -20.02 6.04
CA SER A 139 -21.81 -18.68 5.42
C SER A 139 -21.44 -18.69 3.93
N LYS A 140 -20.71 -19.71 3.47
CA LYS A 140 -20.22 -19.86 2.09
C LYS A 140 -20.43 -21.31 1.59
N PRO A 141 -21.67 -21.74 1.40
CA PRO A 141 -22.04 -23.14 1.13
C PRO A 141 -21.55 -23.68 -0.22
N HIS A 142 -21.03 -22.82 -1.07
CA HIS A 142 -20.48 -23.19 -2.38
C HIS A 142 -19.01 -23.62 -2.33
N LEU A 143 -18.32 -23.40 -1.19
CA LEU A 143 -16.93 -23.79 -1.05
C LEU A 143 -16.81 -25.30 -0.82
N SER A 144 -15.75 -25.90 -1.34
CA SER A 144 -15.35 -27.26 -1.02
C SER A 144 -14.75 -27.35 0.38
N VAL A 145 -14.66 -28.58 0.93
CA VAL A 145 -13.99 -28.84 2.21
C VAL A 145 -12.53 -28.35 2.18
N ASP A 146 -11.81 -28.61 1.09
CA ASP A 146 -10.43 -28.11 0.91
C ASP A 146 -10.35 -26.59 1.01
N GLU A 147 -11.23 -25.87 0.29
CA GLU A 147 -11.28 -24.40 0.34
C GLU A 147 -11.63 -23.88 1.72
N VAL A 148 -12.59 -24.49 2.41
CA VAL A 148 -12.96 -24.09 3.78
C VAL A 148 -11.79 -24.27 4.74
N VAL A 149 -11.13 -25.45 4.70
CA VAL A 149 -10.07 -25.77 5.65
C VAL A 149 -8.88 -24.84 5.48
N TRP A 150 -8.34 -24.68 4.27
CA TRP A 150 -7.18 -23.81 4.11
C TRP A 150 -7.51 -22.33 4.36
N GLN A 151 -8.72 -21.86 3.95
CA GLN A 151 -9.11 -20.47 4.16
C GLN A 151 -9.25 -20.13 5.65
N VAL A 152 -9.87 -21.01 6.43
CA VAL A 152 -9.99 -20.83 7.89
C VAL A 152 -8.63 -20.92 8.57
N ASN A 153 -7.73 -21.81 8.12
CA ASN A 153 -6.37 -21.92 8.65
C ASN A 153 -5.53 -20.69 8.33
N ALA A 154 -5.79 -20.04 7.18
CA ALA A 154 -5.22 -18.74 6.83
C ALA A 154 -5.92 -17.54 7.52
N ASN A 155 -6.89 -17.77 8.40
CA ASN A 155 -7.69 -16.77 9.11
C ASN A 155 -8.62 -15.92 8.22
N LEU A 156 -9.00 -16.39 7.01
CA LEU A 156 -9.87 -15.64 6.09
C LEU A 156 -11.35 -15.57 6.56
N ASP A 157 -11.70 -16.28 7.62
CA ASP A 157 -12.96 -16.17 8.36
C ASP A 157 -12.99 -15.01 9.37
N LYS A 158 -11.85 -14.35 9.58
CA LYS A 158 -11.66 -13.25 10.53
C LYS A 158 -11.53 -11.90 9.83
N PRO A 159 -11.93 -10.80 10.48
CA PRO A 159 -11.68 -9.48 9.91
C PRO A 159 -10.19 -9.13 9.90
N PHE A 160 -9.75 -8.42 8.85
CA PHE A 160 -8.41 -7.86 8.79
C PHE A 160 -8.12 -6.94 9.98
N TYR A 161 -6.94 -7.06 10.54
CA TYR A 161 -6.48 -6.29 11.72
C TYR A 161 -7.33 -6.51 12.99
N GLY A 162 -8.15 -7.56 13.01
CA GLY A 162 -8.98 -7.88 14.17
C GLY A 162 -8.23 -8.59 15.30
N TYR A 163 -7.03 -9.09 15.01
CA TYR A 163 -6.21 -9.88 15.95
C TYR A 163 -4.74 -9.54 15.78
N ASP A 164 -4.01 -9.36 16.89
CA ASP A 164 -2.56 -9.12 16.90
C ASP A 164 -1.82 -10.47 17.06
N ILE A 165 -1.89 -11.34 16.04
CA ILE A 165 -1.19 -12.64 16.09
C ILE A 165 0.30 -12.40 15.85
N PRO A 166 1.22 -12.86 16.72
CA PRO A 166 2.65 -12.72 16.48
C PRO A 166 3.08 -13.47 15.22
N ALA A 167 3.88 -12.83 14.38
CA ALA A 167 4.36 -13.43 13.13
C ALA A 167 5.36 -14.58 13.33
N GLY A 168 6.00 -14.67 14.49
CA GLY A 168 7.05 -15.66 14.75
C GLY A 168 8.45 -15.14 14.46
N ASP A 169 9.36 -16.04 14.01
CA ASP A 169 10.73 -15.67 13.66
C ASP A 169 10.76 -14.91 12.32
N ILE A 170 11.09 -13.63 12.40
CA ILE A 170 11.17 -12.75 11.21
C ILE A 170 12.40 -13.00 10.33
N ASN A 171 13.31 -13.88 10.72
CA ASN A 171 14.44 -14.32 9.88
C ASN A 171 14.13 -15.57 9.07
N ASP A 172 13.03 -16.29 9.37
CA ASP A 172 12.56 -17.40 8.56
C ASP A 172 12.02 -16.87 7.21
N PRO A 173 12.56 -17.30 6.06
CA PRO A 173 12.04 -16.90 4.75
C PRO A 173 10.55 -17.21 4.58
N LEU A 174 10.04 -18.23 5.25
CA LEU A 174 8.67 -18.67 5.17
C LEU A 174 7.73 -18.01 6.18
N VAL A 175 8.22 -17.03 6.98
CA VAL A 175 7.37 -16.29 7.91
C VAL A 175 6.26 -15.52 7.17
N ILE A 176 5.03 -15.64 7.66
CA ILE A 176 3.90 -14.84 7.19
C ILE A 176 3.85 -13.54 8.01
N VAL A 177 3.84 -12.40 7.30
CA VAL A 177 3.52 -11.09 7.84
C VAL A 177 2.44 -10.49 6.94
N ASN A 178 1.25 -10.32 7.46
CA ASN A 178 0.09 -9.83 6.70
C ASN A 178 -0.90 -9.16 7.66
N LYS A 179 -2.14 -8.90 7.25
CA LYS A 179 -3.16 -8.22 8.06
C LYS A 179 -3.64 -9.02 9.29
N TYR A 180 -3.15 -10.23 9.50
CA TYR A 180 -3.43 -11.07 10.67
C TYR A 180 -2.18 -11.23 11.55
N TYR A 181 -1.00 -11.37 10.94
CA TYR A 181 0.25 -11.70 11.61
C TYR A 181 1.17 -10.49 11.70
N LYS A 182 1.56 -10.13 12.93
CA LYS A 182 2.20 -8.88 13.28
C LYS A 182 3.64 -9.08 13.78
N VAL A 183 4.54 -8.28 13.26
CA VAL A 183 5.92 -8.13 13.77
C VAL A 183 5.93 -7.19 14.97
N SER A 184 6.59 -7.59 16.06
CA SER A 184 6.81 -6.72 17.21
C SER A 184 7.77 -5.56 16.86
N SER A 185 7.55 -4.40 17.46
CA SER A 185 8.47 -3.27 17.34
C SER A 185 9.86 -3.51 17.92
N SER A 186 10.03 -4.54 18.77
CA SER A 186 11.32 -4.97 19.32
C SER A 186 12.08 -5.92 18.41
N GLN A 187 11.41 -6.61 17.49
CA GLN A 187 12.06 -7.53 16.56
C GLN A 187 12.89 -6.78 15.50
N ARG A 188 14.07 -7.32 15.22
CA ARG A 188 14.97 -6.81 14.17
C ARG A 188 15.48 -7.98 13.35
N PRO A 189 15.33 -7.97 12.02
CA PRO A 189 15.93 -8.99 11.18
C PRO A 189 17.44 -8.79 11.11
N ASN A 190 18.17 -9.86 10.76
CA ASN A 190 19.57 -9.76 10.38
C ASN A 190 19.67 -9.10 9.01
N LEU A 191 20.33 -7.94 8.93
CA LEU A 191 20.39 -7.12 7.71
C LEU A 191 21.80 -6.96 7.19
N THR A 192 21.92 -6.90 5.86
CA THR A 192 23.09 -6.45 5.11
C THR A 192 22.66 -5.34 4.13
N THR A 193 23.64 -4.75 3.45
CA THR A 193 23.38 -3.70 2.46
C THR A 193 23.71 -4.18 1.05
N ALA A 194 22.79 -3.96 0.11
CA ALA A 194 23.00 -4.14 -1.32
C ALA A 194 22.44 -2.90 -2.06
N ASP A 195 23.22 -2.31 -2.95
CA ASP A 195 22.88 -1.08 -3.71
C ASP A 195 22.36 0.08 -2.82
N GLY A 196 22.88 0.20 -1.58
CA GLY A 196 22.45 1.22 -0.62
C GLY A 196 21.18 0.88 0.18
N TYR A 197 20.55 -0.27 -0.08
CA TYR A 197 19.33 -0.72 0.59
C TYR A 197 19.60 -1.84 1.60
N GLN A 198 18.90 -1.83 2.73
CA GLN A 198 19.01 -2.85 3.76
C GLN A 198 18.03 -3.99 3.49
N MET A 199 18.51 -5.23 3.53
CA MET A 199 17.73 -6.46 3.36
C MET A 199 18.43 -7.63 4.03
N THR A 200 17.80 -8.80 4.17
CA THR A 200 18.50 -9.97 4.73
C THR A 200 19.61 -10.43 3.79
N PRO A 201 20.68 -11.09 4.30
CA PRO A 201 21.78 -11.58 3.46
C PRO A 201 21.31 -12.45 2.31
N ALA A 202 20.37 -13.40 2.55
CA ALA A 202 19.83 -14.26 1.51
C ALA A 202 19.06 -13.48 0.44
N THR A 203 18.26 -12.50 0.85
CA THR A 203 17.53 -11.60 -0.07
C THR A 203 18.49 -10.76 -0.90
N ALA A 204 19.59 -10.26 -0.30
CA ALA A 204 20.60 -9.47 -0.99
C ALA A 204 21.32 -10.27 -2.08
N GLU A 205 21.69 -11.51 -1.80
CA GLU A 205 22.30 -12.41 -2.78
C GLU A 205 21.34 -12.76 -3.93
N ALA A 206 20.08 -13.04 -3.61
CA ALA A 206 19.03 -13.31 -4.59
C ALA A 206 18.78 -12.10 -5.50
N TYR A 207 18.69 -10.91 -4.90
CA TYR A 207 18.54 -9.63 -5.62
C TYR A 207 19.71 -9.37 -6.58
N LYS A 208 20.95 -9.51 -6.11
CA LYS A 208 22.15 -9.29 -6.95
C LYS A 208 22.18 -10.23 -8.14
N ARG A 209 21.90 -11.53 -7.94
CA ARG A 209 21.83 -12.51 -9.03
C ARG A 209 20.73 -12.16 -10.03
N MET A 210 19.53 -11.88 -9.57
CA MET A 210 18.40 -11.50 -10.41
C MET A 210 18.69 -10.24 -11.22
N LYS A 211 19.28 -9.21 -10.59
CA LYS A 211 19.68 -7.96 -11.24
C LYS A 211 20.76 -8.18 -12.31
N SER A 212 21.77 -9.03 -12.03
CA SER A 212 22.82 -9.38 -12.99
C SER A 212 22.25 -10.07 -14.23
N ASP A 213 21.36 -11.06 -14.02
CA ASP A 213 20.79 -11.82 -15.13
C ASP A 213 19.79 -10.98 -15.94
N ALA A 214 19.03 -10.09 -15.29
CA ALA A 214 18.21 -9.10 -15.99
C ALA A 214 19.09 -8.21 -16.90
N ALA A 215 20.24 -7.74 -16.41
CA ALA A 215 21.16 -6.91 -17.18
C ALA A 215 21.73 -7.65 -18.41
N GLN A 216 22.03 -8.95 -18.30
CA GLN A 216 22.45 -9.78 -19.44
C GLN A 216 21.36 -9.89 -20.51
N ASN A 217 20.09 -9.74 -20.12
CA ASN A 217 18.95 -9.68 -21.03
C ASN A 217 18.61 -8.24 -21.49
N GLY A 218 19.49 -7.26 -21.27
CA GLY A 218 19.27 -5.86 -21.66
C GLY A 218 18.19 -5.14 -20.85
N LEU A 219 17.89 -5.65 -19.64
CA LEU A 219 16.87 -5.13 -18.73
C LEU A 219 17.53 -4.47 -17.51
N SER A 220 16.90 -3.44 -16.97
CA SER A 220 17.40 -2.72 -15.79
C SER A 220 16.36 -2.76 -14.67
N ILE A 221 16.63 -3.56 -13.64
CA ILE A 221 15.81 -3.61 -12.44
C ILE A 221 16.60 -3.05 -11.25
N MET A 222 15.93 -2.27 -10.41
CA MET A 222 16.52 -1.66 -9.22
C MET A 222 15.55 -1.75 -8.05
N ALA A 223 16.11 -1.88 -6.85
CA ALA A 223 15.31 -1.71 -5.63
C ALA A 223 14.93 -0.22 -5.46
N ALA A 224 13.69 0.03 -5.07
CA ALA A 224 13.20 1.36 -4.69
C ALA A 224 12.86 1.44 -3.20
N SER A 225 12.51 0.31 -2.59
CA SER A 225 12.23 0.18 -1.17
C SER A 225 12.52 -1.25 -0.73
N THR A 226 13.03 -1.40 0.49
CA THR A 226 13.33 -2.71 1.08
C THR A 226 12.96 -2.72 2.57
N TYR A 227 13.88 -3.00 3.49
CA TYR A 227 13.59 -2.97 4.91
C TYR A 227 13.01 -1.63 5.35
N ARG A 228 11.94 -1.71 6.13
CA ARG A 228 11.34 -0.57 6.85
C ARG A 228 11.14 -0.94 8.31
N SER A 229 11.59 -0.09 9.23
CA SER A 229 11.27 -0.29 10.65
C SER A 229 9.76 -0.12 10.91
N VAL A 230 9.28 -0.69 12.01
CA VAL A 230 7.87 -0.54 12.42
C VAL A 230 7.50 0.94 12.61
N GLU A 231 8.42 1.74 13.17
CA GLU A 231 8.20 3.18 13.37
C GLU A 231 8.17 3.95 12.05
N TYR A 232 9.07 3.62 11.11
CA TYR A 232 9.03 4.21 9.77
C TYR A 232 7.68 3.93 9.09
N GLN A 233 7.21 2.69 9.13
CA GLN A 233 5.94 2.29 8.52
C GLN A 233 4.74 3.00 9.17
N LYS A 234 4.78 3.22 10.49
CA LYS A 234 3.76 3.98 11.21
C LYS A 234 3.65 5.40 10.67
N ASN A 235 4.80 6.08 10.51
CA ASN A 235 4.83 7.43 10.01
C ASN A 235 4.39 7.51 8.54
N LEU A 236 4.82 6.54 7.71
CA LEU A 236 4.40 6.42 6.32
C LEU A 236 2.88 6.20 6.20
N TYR A 237 2.33 5.25 6.96
CA TYR A 237 0.89 4.97 6.98
C TYR A 237 0.07 6.21 7.41
N ASN A 238 0.52 6.89 8.47
CA ASN A 238 -0.13 8.10 8.95
C ASN A 238 -0.07 9.24 7.93
N SER A 239 1.01 9.33 7.13
CA SER A 239 1.10 10.33 6.06
C SER A 239 0.04 10.11 4.97
N TYR A 240 -0.29 8.85 4.66
CA TYR A 240 -1.35 8.53 3.70
C TYR A 240 -2.75 8.86 4.23
N LEU A 241 -2.99 8.73 5.54
CA LEU A 241 -4.26 9.12 6.17
C LEU A 241 -4.57 10.62 6.06
N ASN A 242 -3.57 11.46 5.74
CA ASN A 242 -3.81 12.88 5.44
C ASN A 242 -4.49 13.10 4.08
N SER A 243 -4.43 12.10 3.19
CA SER A 243 -4.93 12.21 1.81
C SER A 243 -6.10 11.27 1.52
N ASP A 244 -6.13 10.09 2.16
CA ASP A 244 -7.12 9.06 1.89
C ASP A 244 -7.76 8.53 3.18
N PRO A 245 -9.04 8.14 3.15
CA PRO A 245 -9.70 7.43 4.25
C PRO A 245 -8.98 6.11 4.58
N ARG A 246 -9.08 5.68 5.84
CA ARG A 246 -8.41 4.47 6.37
C ARG A 246 -8.68 3.22 5.53
N GLU A 247 -9.93 3.01 5.13
CA GLU A 247 -10.36 1.85 4.34
C GLU A 247 -9.69 1.82 2.97
N VAL A 248 -9.38 2.99 2.41
CA VAL A 248 -8.63 3.13 1.15
C VAL A 248 -7.14 2.91 1.40
N VAL A 249 -6.56 3.53 2.44
CA VAL A 249 -5.14 3.34 2.80
C VAL A 249 -4.84 1.88 3.06
N ASP A 250 -5.69 1.17 3.80
CA ASP A 250 -5.54 -0.25 4.10
C ASP A 250 -5.44 -1.14 2.83
N THR A 251 -5.91 -0.66 1.67
CA THR A 251 -5.82 -1.43 0.42
C THR A 251 -4.47 -1.33 -0.29
N TYR A 252 -3.59 -0.40 0.11
CA TYR A 252 -2.29 -0.19 -0.55
C TYR A 252 -1.12 0.08 0.42
N SER A 253 -1.37 0.18 1.72
CA SER A 253 -0.34 0.37 2.72
C SER A 253 -0.65 -0.44 3.98
N ALA A 254 0.34 -1.15 4.48
CA ALA A 254 0.21 -1.91 5.72
C ALA A 254 0.22 -0.99 6.94
N ARG A 255 -0.57 -1.33 7.96
CA ARG A 255 -0.44 -0.74 9.29
C ARG A 255 0.89 -1.14 9.91
N ALA A 256 1.38 -0.35 10.88
CA ALA A 256 2.63 -0.62 11.60
C ALA A 256 2.63 -2.01 12.24
N GLY A 257 3.67 -2.78 11.95
CA GLY A 257 3.81 -4.17 12.38
C GLY A 257 3.30 -5.20 11.36
N TYR A 258 2.46 -4.83 10.40
CA TYR A 258 1.82 -5.75 9.44
C TYR A 258 2.45 -5.71 8.03
N SER A 259 3.58 -5.05 7.88
CA SER A 259 4.28 -4.93 6.60
C SER A 259 5.37 -6.00 6.45
N GLU A 260 5.40 -6.68 5.31
CA GLU A 260 6.49 -7.62 4.97
C GLU A 260 7.87 -6.95 4.91
N HIS A 261 7.93 -5.63 4.67
CA HIS A 261 9.19 -4.89 4.71
C HIS A 261 9.89 -4.92 6.07
N HIS A 262 9.17 -5.22 7.16
CA HIS A 262 9.78 -5.39 8.49
C HIS A 262 10.72 -6.59 8.57
N THR A 263 10.56 -7.57 7.68
CA THR A 263 11.40 -8.77 7.62
C THR A 263 12.73 -8.54 6.89
N GLY A 264 12.87 -7.47 6.10
CA GLY A 264 13.98 -7.28 5.17
C GLY A 264 13.98 -8.26 3.99
N MET A 265 12.86 -8.97 3.75
CA MET A 265 12.68 -9.95 2.69
C MET A 265 11.70 -9.48 1.59
N ALA A 266 11.16 -8.27 1.69
CA ALA A 266 10.38 -7.63 0.66
C ALA A 266 11.18 -6.56 -0.06
N ILE A 267 11.05 -6.50 -1.38
CA ILE A 267 11.67 -5.49 -2.26
C ILE A 267 10.61 -4.92 -3.18
N ASP A 268 10.47 -3.60 -3.20
CA ASP A 268 9.73 -2.90 -4.24
C ASP A 268 10.69 -2.56 -5.39
N PHE A 269 10.39 -3.07 -6.58
CA PHE A 269 11.22 -2.89 -7.77
C PHE A 269 10.77 -1.74 -8.66
N ILE A 270 11.73 -1.09 -9.29
CA ILE A 270 11.52 -0.20 -10.43
C ILE A 270 12.31 -0.71 -11.63
N GLY A 271 11.80 -0.41 -12.83
CA GLY A 271 12.47 -0.69 -14.08
C GLY A 271 13.20 0.53 -14.64
N SER A 272 13.46 0.51 -15.95
CA SER A 272 14.10 1.61 -16.68
C SER A 272 13.39 2.97 -16.55
N PHE A 273 12.12 2.97 -16.16
CA PHE A 273 11.33 4.18 -15.88
C PHE A 273 10.96 4.19 -14.40
N GLY A 274 11.53 5.10 -13.65
CA GLY A 274 11.67 5.10 -12.20
C GLY A 274 10.40 5.33 -11.36
N SER A 275 9.25 4.74 -11.69
CA SER A 275 8.04 4.81 -10.85
C SER A 275 7.54 3.40 -10.52
N LEU A 276 7.25 3.15 -9.24
CA LEU A 276 6.62 1.90 -8.80
C LEU A 276 5.32 1.63 -9.55
N ASN A 277 4.43 2.62 -9.63
CA ASN A 277 3.13 2.49 -10.28
C ASN A 277 3.19 2.22 -11.80
N ASP A 278 4.34 2.46 -12.42
CA ASP A 278 4.55 2.22 -13.85
C ASP A 278 5.28 0.90 -14.11
N PHE A 279 5.74 0.17 -13.06
CA PHE A 279 6.54 -1.04 -13.21
C PHE A 279 5.86 -2.11 -14.09
N GLU A 280 4.56 -2.34 -13.91
CA GLU A 280 3.76 -3.29 -14.72
C GLU A 280 3.83 -2.99 -16.24
N PHE A 281 4.12 -1.73 -16.61
CA PHE A 281 4.15 -1.29 -18.00
C PHE A 281 5.57 -1.17 -18.57
N THR A 282 6.58 -1.55 -17.79
CA THR A 282 7.97 -1.57 -18.23
C THR A 282 8.28 -2.85 -19.02
N LYS A 283 9.36 -2.85 -19.77
CA LYS A 283 9.85 -4.06 -20.47
C LYS A 283 10.43 -5.09 -19.48
N GLU A 284 10.78 -4.66 -18.28
CA GLU A 284 11.33 -5.47 -17.21
C GLU A 284 10.28 -6.37 -16.56
N TYR A 285 9.04 -5.90 -16.40
CA TYR A 285 8.02 -6.64 -15.65
C TYR A 285 7.70 -8.04 -16.20
N PRO A 286 7.49 -8.26 -17.51
CA PRO A 286 7.26 -9.62 -18.02
C PRO A 286 8.40 -10.59 -17.67
N TRP A 287 9.64 -10.13 -17.77
CA TRP A 287 10.79 -10.95 -17.41
C TRP A 287 10.83 -11.24 -15.90
N VAL A 288 10.60 -10.23 -15.08
CA VAL A 288 10.53 -10.38 -13.61
C VAL A 288 9.43 -11.37 -13.23
N ARG A 289 8.23 -11.21 -13.76
CA ARG A 289 7.09 -12.11 -13.51
C ARG A 289 7.44 -13.56 -13.83
N ASP A 290 8.07 -13.79 -14.96
CA ASP A 290 8.33 -15.14 -15.47
C ASP A 290 9.58 -15.79 -14.85
N ASN A 291 10.44 -15.01 -14.18
CA ASN A 291 11.75 -15.49 -13.69
C ASN A 291 12.00 -15.29 -12.20
N CYS A 292 11.25 -14.45 -11.49
CA CYS A 292 11.55 -14.10 -10.09
C CYS A 292 11.63 -15.33 -9.16
N HIS A 293 10.82 -16.38 -9.41
CA HIS A 293 10.82 -17.61 -8.65
C HIS A 293 12.17 -18.35 -8.67
N LYS A 294 12.93 -18.24 -9.76
CA LYS A 294 14.28 -18.85 -9.91
C LYS A 294 15.30 -18.25 -8.95
N TYR A 295 15.00 -17.08 -8.44
CA TYR A 295 15.81 -16.36 -7.45
C TYR A 295 15.22 -16.39 -6.05
N GLY A 296 14.10 -17.10 -5.87
CA GLY A 296 13.41 -17.24 -4.59
C GLY A 296 12.41 -16.16 -4.28
N PHE A 297 12.01 -15.35 -5.26
CA PHE A 297 11.00 -14.33 -5.11
C PHE A 297 9.64 -14.75 -5.66
N ILE A 298 8.58 -14.21 -5.08
CA ILE A 298 7.22 -14.24 -5.61
C ILE A 298 6.72 -12.81 -5.79
N ILE A 299 5.84 -12.57 -6.79
CA ILE A 299 5.04 -11.35 -6.83
C ILE A 299 3.93 -11.53 -5.80
N ARG A 300 3.98 -10.72 -4.74
CA ARG A 300 3.22 -10.97 -3.52
C ARG A 300 1.75 -10.61 -3.60
N TYR A 301 1.43 -9.51 -4.28
CA TYR A 301 0.09 -8.95 -4.34
C TYR A 301 -0.36 -8.84 -5.79
N THR A 302 -1.30 -9.69 -6.16
CA THR A 302 -1.86 -9.78 -7.51
C THR A 302 -3.36 -9.51 -7.49
N THR A 303 -3.95 -9.26 -8.65
CA THR A 303 -5.42 -9.10 -8.76
C THR A 303 -6.15 -10.36 -8.27
N GLU A 304 -5.58 -11.54 -8.52
CA GLU A 304 -6.18 -12.83 -8.19
C GLU A 304 -6.22 -13.08 -6.67
N ASN A 305 -5.19 -12.62 -5.92
CA ASN A 305 -5.09 -12.86 -4.48
C ASN A 305 -5.49 -11.64 -3.61
N GLN A 306 -6.02 -10.58 -4.21
CA GLN A 306 -6.44 -9.37 -3.49
C GLN A 306 -7.50 -9.67 -2.41
N TRP A 307 -8.41 -10.61 -2.65
CA TRP A 307 -9.43 -10.99 -1.68
C TRP A 307 -8.85 -11.74 -0.46
N ILE A 308 -7.69 -12.38 -0.61
CA ILE A 308 -6.94 -13.06 0.45
C ILE A 308 -6.11 -12.07 1.24
N THR A 309 -5.34 -11.24 0.55
CA THR A 309 -4.34 -10.35 1.15
C THR A 309 -4.94 -9.02 1.61
N GLY A 310 -6.06 -8.60 1.00
CA GLY A 310 -6.67 -7.28 1.18
C GLY A 310 -5.88 -6.14 0.53
N TYR A 311 -4.81 -6.42 -0.23
CA TYR A 311 -4.02 -5.42 -0.95
C TYR A 311 -4.35 -5.42 -2.44
N LYS A 312 -4.31 -4.24 -3.05
CA LYS A 312 -4.41 -4.07 -4.51
C LYS A 312 -3.23 -4.74 -5.21
N ASN A 313 -3.37 -4.93 -6.54
CA ASN A 313 -2.28 -5.41 -7.37
C ASN A 313 -1.04 -4.50 -7.25
N GLU A 314 0.07 -5.08 -6.80
CA GLU A 314 1.38 -4.41 -6.65
C GLU A 314 2.44 -5.20 -7.40
N PRO A 315 2.53 -5.03 -8.73
CA PRO A 315 3.46 -5.79 -9.57
C PRO A 315 4.94 -5.55 -9.25
N TRP A 316 5.24 -4.48 -8.53
CA TRP A 316 6.56 -4.10 -8.04
C TRP A 316 6.96 -4.79 -6.75
N HIS A 317 6.01 -5.27 -5.94
CA HIS A 317 6.28 -5.82 -4.61
C HIS A 317 6.59 -7.31 -4.70
N LEU A 318 7.88 -7.63 -4.54
CA LEU A 318 8.37 -9.01 -4.52
C LEU A 318 8.74 -9.41 -3.10
N ARG A 319 8.33 -10.63 -2.70
CA ARG A 319 8.68 -11.26 -1.43
C ARG A 319 9.64 -12.42 -1.66
N TYR A 320 10.78 -12.42 -0.95
CA TYR A 320 11.69 -13.54 -0.91
C TYR A 320 11.18 -14.61 0.06
N ILE A 321 11.04 -15.85 -0.42
CA ILE A 321 10.61 -17.03 0.34
C ILE A 321 11.56 -18.22 0.13
N GLY A 322 12.70 -18.02 -0.55
CA GLY A 322 13.62 -19.09 -0.93
C GLY A 322 13.29 -19.72 -2.27
N VAL A 323 14.32 -20.22 -2.96
CA VAL A 323 14.20 -20.73 -4.34
C VAL A 323 13.28 -21.95 -4.42
N GLU A 324 13.41 -22.88 -3.47
CA GLU A 324 12.60 -24.10 -3.43
C GLU A 324 11.11 -23.75 -3.34
N ALA A 325 10.72 -22.97 -2.32
CA ALA A 325 9.32 -22.62 -2.09
C ALA A 325 8.74 -21.74 -3.21
N ALA A 326 9.50 -20.75 -3.71
CA ALA A 326 9.03 -19.90 -4.80
C ALA A 326 8.82 -20.69 -6.10
N THR A 327 9.70 -21.64 -6.40
CA THR A 327 9.61 -22.49 -7.59
C THR A 327 8.43 -23.48 -7.47
N ASP A 328 8.29 -24.14 -6.32
CA ASP A 328 7.20 -25.08 -6.07
C ASP A 328 5.84 -24.39 -6.13
N MET A 329 5.72 -23.22 -5.49
CA MET A 329 4.51 -22.38 -5.54
C MET A 329 4.13 -22.01 -6.98
N THR A 330 5.12 -21.63 -7.80
CA THR A 330 4.91 -21.30 -9.22
C THR A 330 4.50 -22.52 -10.05
N GLN A 331 5.15 -23.65 -9.85
CA GLN A 331 4.84 -24.90 -10.58
C GLN A 331 3.44 -25.45 -10.25
N ARG A 332 2.98 -25.23 -9.02
CA ARG A 332 1.62 -25.60 -8.59
C ARG A 332 0.55 -24.61 -9.05
N GLY A 333 0.93 -23.45 -9.56
CA GLY A 333 0.00 -22.39 -9.95
C GLY A 333 -0.73 -21.74 -8.77
N ILE A 334 -0.14 -21.78 -7.56
CA ILE A 334 -0.74 -21.20 -6.36
C ILE A 334 -0.44 -19.69 -6.35
N SER A 335 -1.48 -18.87 -6.27
CA SER A 335 -1.36 -17.42 -6.39
C SER A 335 -1.14 -16.71 -5.05
N SER A 336 -1.37 -17.34 -3.90
CA SER A 336 -1.21 -16.72 -2.60
C SER A 336 -0.23 -17.46 -1.70
N PHE A 337 0.61 -16.69 -1.01
CA PHE A 337 1.56 -17.25 -0.05
C PHE A 337 0.84 -17.82 1.18
N GLU A 338 -0.33 -17.29 1.54
CA GLU A 338 -1.19 -17.81 2.60
C GLU A 338 -1.65 -19.23 2.33
N GLU A 339 -2.17 -19.50 1.13
CA GLU A 339 -2.60 -20.83 0.73
C GLU A 339 -1.42 -21.80 0.69
N TYR A 340 -0.31 -21.37 0.06
CA TYR A 340 0.90 -22.18 -0.03
C TYR A 340 1.43 -22.56 1.35
N ARG A 341 1.47 -21.59 2.28
CA ARG A 341 1.93 -21.80 3.64
C ARG A 341 1.08 -22.87 4.35
N VAL A 342 -0.24 -22.71 4.34
CA VAL A 342 -1.14 -23.67 4.98
C VAL A 342 -1.00 -25.06 4.41
N LYS A 343 -1.02 -25.20 3.07
CA LYS A 343 -1.08 -26.49 2.41
C LYS A 343 0.25 -27.25 2.34
N PHE A 344 1.37 -26.53 2.25
CA PHE A 344 2.67 -27.15 1.91
C PHE A 344 3.79 -26.86 2.91
N ILE A 345 3.57 -26.00 3.87
CA ILE A 345 4.57 -25.70 4.91
C ILE A 345 4.08 -26.16 6.29
N ASP A 346 2.92 -25.67 6.73
CA ASP A 346 2.41 -25.93 8.07
C ASP A 346 1.85 -27.36 8.21
N HIS A 347 1.35 -27.91 7.10
CA HIS A 347 0.70 -29.25 7.06
C HIS A 347 1.31 -30.10 5.94
N ARG A 348 2.63 -30.19 5.88
CA ARG A 348 3.28 -31.11 4.93
C ARG A 348 2.80 -32.55 5.20
N PRO A 349 2.25 -33.26 4.18
CA PRO A 349 1.87 -34.65 4.32
C PRO A 349 3.08 -35.55 4.53
#